data_d5976b2c4b0550b8aac5058d3324f415
#
_entry.id   d5976b2c4b0550b8aac5058d3324f415
#
_cell.length_a   1.000
_cell.length_b   1.000
_cell.length_c   1.000
_cell.angle_alpha   90.00
_cell.angle_beta   90.00
_cell.angle_gamma   90.00
#
_symmetry.space_group_name_H-M   'P 1'
#
loop_
_entity.id
_entity.type
_entity.pdbx_description
1 polymer ?
#
loop_
_entity_poly.entity_id
_entity_poly.type
_entity_poly.pdbx_seq_one_letter_code
_entity_poly.pdbx_strand_id
1 'polypeptide(L)'
;MAEPVEKPKEEPTEKLPISEFYKVIEYVTIFKSAKWWEAIVVYESPGKRSIGLYLWEKRNDAWKRKNKFSVRSLDEWNKLKNAIDQLAPKLTQK
;
A
#
# COMPACT_ATOMS: atom_id res chain seq x y z
N MET A 1 1.40 15.12 12.25
CA MET A 1 1.19 14.71 12.37
C MET A 1 0.71 13.90 12.29
N ALA A 2 0.69 13.91 11.96
CA ALA A 2 0.22 13.31 12.01
C ALA A 2 -0.07 12.36 12.07
N GLU A 3 -0.19 12.24 11.95
CA GLU A 3 -0.37 11.58 12.19
C GLU A 3 -0.65 10.65 12.37
N PRO A 4 -0.60 10.51 12.39
CA PRO A 4 -0.73 9.67 12.55
C PRO A 4 -1.19 8.84 12.91
N VAL A 5 -1.45 8.98 13.01
CA VAL A 5 -1.80 8.42 13.37
C VAL A 5 -2.38 7.53 13.61
N GLU A 6 -2.67 7.36 13.55
CA GLU A 6 -3.24 6.58 13.67
C GLU A 6 -3.16 5.54 13.35
N LYS A 7 -2.87 5.22 13.30
CA LYS A 7 -2.62 4.41 12.81
C LYS A 7 -2.83 3.23 13.10
N PRO A 8 -2.45 2.72 13.19
CA PRO A 8 -2.54 1.41 13.17
C PRO A 8 -3.32 0.89 14.16
N LYS A 9 -3.43 1.41 15.01
CA LYS A 9 -4.04 0.85 15.93
C LYS A 9 -5.31 0.71 15.69
N GLU A 10 -5.72 1.30 14.85
CA GLU A 10 -7.02 1.28 14.71
C GLU A 10 -7.50 0.08 14.13
N GLU A 11 -6.73 -0.76 13.65
CA GLU A 11 -7.25 -1.89 13.06
C GLU A 11 -6.88 -3.08 13.70
N PRO A 12 -7.13 -3.29 14.89
CA PRO A 12 -6.67 -4.43 15.59
C PRO A 12 -7.30 -5.68 15.09
N THR A 13 -8.48 -5.58 14.56
CA THR A 13 -9.16 -6.80 14.24
C THR A 13 -8.96 -7.23 12.84
N GLU A 14 -8.34 -6.44 12.02
CA GLU A 14 -8.22 -6.83 10.64
C GLU A 14 -6.78 -6.82 10.22
N LYS A 15 -6.26 -7.98 9.86
CA LYS A 15 -4.91 -8.07 9.40
C LYS A 15 -4.83 -7.72 7.95
N LEU A 16 -3.68 -7.25 7.52
CA LEU A 16 -3.45 -7.05 6.12
C LEU A 16 -3.51 -8.40 5.42
N PRO A 17 -4.19 -8.49 4.31
CA PRO A 17 -4.30 -9.76 3.58
C PRO A 17 -3.04 -10.02 2.75
N ILE A 18 -1.94 -10.22 3.42
CA ILE A 18 -0.65 -10.45 2.78
C ILE A 18 -0.10 -11.78 3.26
N SER A 19 0.56 -12.49 2.36
CA SER A 19 1.13 -13.78 2.68
C SER A 19 2.06 -13.70 3.88
N GLU A 20 2.06 -14.70 4.71
CA GLU A 20 2.93 -14.73 5.86
C GLU A 20 4.38 -14.92 5.47
N PHE A 21 4.64 -15.20 4.22
CA PHE A 21 6.00 -15.29 3.75
C PHE A 21 6.69 -13.94 3.91
N TYR A 22 5.92 -12.85 3.86
CA TYR A 22 6.47 -11.52 4.02
C TYR A 22 6.25 -11.03 5.43
N LYS A 23 7.26 -10.38 5.99
CA LYS A 23 7.11 -9.79 7.29
C LYS A 23 6.74 -8.33 7.09
N VAL A 24 5.56 -7.93 7.53
CA VAL A 24 5.11 -6.56 7.40
C VAL A 24 5.79 -5.72 8.47
N ILE A 25 6.50 -4.69 8.04
CA ILE A 25 7.19 -3.79 8.96
C ILE A 25 6.26 -2.66 9.38
N GLU A 26 5.59 -2.09 8.39
CA GLU A 26 4.74 -0.93 8.66
C GLU A 26 3.88 -0.70 7.44
N TYR A 27 2.70 -0.12 7.60
CA TYR A 27 1.87 0.19 6.44
C TYR A 27 1.04 1.43 6.69
N VAL A 28 0.59 2.03 5.59
CA VAL A 28 -0.28 3.20 5.64
C VAL A 28 -1.46 2.90 4.73
N THR A 29 -2.67 2.96 5.28
CA THR A 29 -3.87 2.78 4.48
C THR A 29 -4.16 4.09 3.76
N ILE A 30 -4.29 4.01 2.44
CA ILE A 30 -4.62 5.18 1.65
C ILE A 30 -6.14 5.34 1.63
N PHE A 31 -6.86 4.23 1.52
CA PHE A 31 -8.28 4.27 1.37
C PHE A 31 -8.85 2.91 1.75
N LYS A 32 -9.96 2.91 2.45
CA LYS A 32 -10.60 1.67 2.83
C LYS A 32 -12.10 1.87 2.91
N SER A 33 -12.84 0.99 2.27
CA SER A 33 -14.28 1.03 2.31
C SER A 33 -14.76 -0.39 2.55
N ALA A 34 -16.06 -0.61 2.48
CA ALA A 34 -16.59 -1.94 2.68
C ALA A 34 -16.12 -2.90 1.62
N LYS A 35 -15.76 -2.40 0.45
CA LYS A 35 -15.39 -3.25 -0.66
C LYS A 35 -13.95 -3.11 -1.12
N TRP A 36 -13.31 -2.00 -0.86
CA TRP A 36 -11.97 -1.73 -1.36
C TRP A 36 -11.01 -1.33 -0.27
N TRP A 37 -9.76 -1.71 -0.43
CA TRP A 37 -8.74 -1.35 0.55
C TRP A 37 -7.46 -1.10 -0.24
N GLU A 38 -6.92 0.10 -0.15
CA GLU A 38 -5.69 0.44 -0.81
C GLU A 38 -4.69 0.86 0.25
N ALA A 39 -3.50 0.28 0.24
CA ALA A 39 -2.50 0.57 1.25
C ALA A 39 -1.10 0.47 0.68
N ILE A 40 -0.19 1.18 1.32
CA ILE A 40 1.21 1.11 0.99
C ILE A 40 1.86 0.39 2.16
N VAL A 41 2.60 -0.67 1.88
CA VAL A 41 3.13 -1.57 2.89
C VAL A 41 4.63 -1.75 2.73
N VAL A 42 5.37 -1.60 3.84
CA VAL A 42 6.79 -1.94 3.82
C VAL A 42 6.88 -3.36 4.34
N TYR A 43 7.45 -4.24 3.55
CA TYR A 43 7.58 -5.62 3.97
C TYR A 43 8.98 -6.15 3.72
N GLU A 44 9.32 -7.23 4.42
CA GLU A 44 10.60 -7.86 4.33
C GLU A 44 10.43 -9.27 3.84
N SER A 45 11.24 -9.68 2.88
CA SER A 45 11.33 -11.08 2.51
C SER A 45 12.79 -11.45 2.67
N PRO A 46 13.14 -12.72 2.54
CA PRO A 46 14.53 -13.07 2.79
C PRO A 46 15.47 -12.21 1.96
N GLY A 47 16.36 -11.55 2.65
CA GLY A 47 17.39 -10.79 1.99
C GLY A 47 17.05 -9.41 1.53
N LYS A 48 15.81 -8.94 1.71
CA LYS A 48 15.54 -7.59 1.26
C LYS A 48 14.24 -7.02 1.77
N ARG A 49 14.13 -5.72 1.71
CA ARG A 49 12.96 -4.99 2.15
C ARG A 49 12.42 -4.20 0.97
N SER A 50 11.12 -4.17 0.83
CA SER A 50 10.48 -3.51 -0.31
C SER A 50 9.22 -2.78 0.15
N ILE A 51 8.75 -1.88 -0.71
CA ILE A 51 7.48 -1.22 -0.48
C ILE A 51 6.52 -1.75 -1.53
N GLY A 52 5.33 -2.12 -1.12
CA GLY A 52 4.31 -2.59 -2.05
C GLY A 52 3.11 -1.68 -2.02
N LEU A 53 2.60 -1.35 -3.18
CA LEU A 53 1.38 -0.60 -3.30
C LEU A 53 0.31 -1.63 -3.60
N TYR A 54 -0.58 -1.83 -2.65
CA TYR A 54 -1.57 -2.90 -2.75
C TYR A 54 -2.98 -2.37 -2.93
N LEU A 55 -3.77 -3.08 -3.70
CA LEU A 55 -5.19 -2.81 -3.80
C LEU A 55 -5.91 -4.14 -3.65
N TRP A 56 -6.83 -4.20 -2.70
CA TRP A 56 -7.63 -5.40 -2.46
C TRP A 56 -9.10 -5.11 -2.66
N GLU A 57 -9.84 -6.13 -3.08
CA GLU A 57 -11.27 -6.04 -3.22
C GLU A 57 -11.88 -7.11 -2.32
N LYS A 58 -12.95 -6.78 -1.62
CA LYS A 58 -13.61 -7.75 -0.75
C LYS A 58 -14.63 -8.53 -1.55
N ARG A 59 -14.50 -9.84 -1.53
CA ARG A 59 -15.41 -10.71 -2.22
C ARG A 59 -15.70 -11.89 -1.33
N ASN A 60 -16.97 -12.17 -1.09
CA ASN A 60 -17.37 -13.29 -0.24
C ASN A 60 -16.69 -13.23 1.12
N ASP A 61 -16.67 -12.04 1.70
CA ASP A 61 -16.08 -11.82 3.01
C ASP A 61 -14.58 -12.04 3.09
N ALA A 62 -13.91 -12.06 1.97
CA ALA A 62 -12.46 -12.20 1.96
C ALA A 62 -11.85 -11.13 1.06
N TRP A 63 -10.72 -10.60 1.50
CA TRP A 63 -10.02 -9.63 0.69
C TRP A 63 -9.18 -10.34 -0.35
N LYS A 64 -9.37 -9.97 -1.62
CA LYS A 64 -8.62 -10.57 -2.71
C LYS A 64 -7.75 -9.49 -3.32
N ARG A 65 -6.50 -9.82 -3.60
CA ARG A 65 -5.59 -8.83 -4.16
C ARG A 65 -5.94 -8.56 -5.62
N LYS A 66 -6.17 -7.29 -5.93
CA LYS A 66 -6.47 -6.88 -7.29
C LYS A 66 -5.21 -6.36 -7.97
N ASN A 67 -4.35 -5.68 -7.21
CA ASN A 67 -3.15 -5.13 -7.77
C ASN A 67 -2.06 -5.08 -6.73
N LYS A 68 -0.83 -5.17 -7.21
CA LYS A 68 0.32 -4.99 -6.36
C LYS A 68 1.45 -4.45 -7.23
N PHE A 69 2.11 -3.41 -6.76
CA PHE A 69 3.25 -2.88 -7.45
C PHE A 69 4.35 -2.69 -6.42
N SER A 70 5.53 -3.22 -6.68
CA SER A 70 6.61 -3.17 -5.70
C SER A 70 7.66 -2.14 -6.07
N VAL A 71 8.12 -1.40 -5.06
CA VAL A 71 9.18 -0.43 -5.23
C VAL A 71 10.34 -0.95 -4.40
N ARG A 72 11.47 -1.19 -5.02
CA ARG A 72 12.57 -1.86 -4.37
C ARG A 72 13.74 -1.00 -3.94
N SER A 73 13.74 0.25 -4.29
CA SER A 73 14.83 1.13 -3.89
C SER A 73 14.37 2.58 -3.85
N LEU A 74 15.15 3.40 -3.16
CA LEU A 74 14.84 4.82 -3.14
C LEU A 74 15.03 5.45 -4.50
N ASP A 75 15.98 4.95 -5.27
CA ASP A 75 16.19 5.47 -6.60
C ASP A 75 14.97 5.23 -7.47
N GLU A 76 14.41 4.02 -7.40
CA GLU A 76 13.20 3.72 -8.15
C GLU A 76 12.05 4.59 -7.70
N TRP A 77 11.91 4.78 -6.38
CA TRP A 77 10.85 5.62 -5.85
C TRP A 77 10.98 7.05 -6.35
N ASN A 78 12.20 7.60 -6.36
CA ASN A 78 12.38 8.96 -6.82
C ASN A 78 11.98 9.11 -8.28
N LYS A 79 12.28 8.11 -9.10
CA LYS A 79 11.89 8.17 -10.49
C LYS A 79 10.39 8.10 -10.65
N LEU A 80 9.75 7.23 -9.89
CA LEU A 80 8.29 7.11 -9.94
C LEU A 80 7.62 8.39 -9.46
N LYS A 81 8.13 8.94 -8.38
CA LYS A 81 7.56 10.14 -7.81
C LYS A 81 7.66 11.30 -8.79
N ASN A 82 8.81 11.46 -9.41
CA ASN A 82 8.98 12.54 -10.36
C ASN A 82 8.07 12.37 -11.57
N ALA A 83 7.93 11.14 -12.05
CA ALA A 83 7.07 10.89 -13.18
C ALA A 83 5.62 11.16 -12.83
N ILE A 84 5.21 10.73 -11.65
CA ILE A 84 3.83 10.95 -11.21
C ILE A 84 3.57 12.44 -11.03
N ASP A 85 4.53 13.16 -10.43
CA ASP A 85 4.37 14.60 -10.25
C ASP A 85 4.21 15.29 -11.59
N GLN A 86 4.92 14.81 -12.60
CA GLN A 86 4.84 15.41 -13.91
C GLN A 86 3.51 15.15 -14.58
N LEU A 87 2.95 13.97 -14.37
CA LEU A 87 1.72 13.58 -15.04
C LEU A 87 0.45 13.84 -14.24
N ALA A 88 0.59 14.02 -12.92
CA ALA A 88 -0.58 14.18 -12.06
C ALA A 88 -1.53 15.28 -12.50
N PRO A 89 -1.05 16.42 -13.01
CA PRO A 89 -2.00 17.45 -13.41
C PRO A 89 -2.96 17.00 -14.50
N LYS A 90 -2.58 15.97 -15.26
CA LYS A 90 -3.48 15.49 -16.31
C LYS A 90 -4.70 14.78 -15.75
N LEU A 91 -4.66 14.40 -14.47
CA LEU A 91 -5.81 13.75 -13.89
C LEU A 91 -7.03 14.64 -13.86
N THR A 92 -6.82 15.93 -13.78
CA THR A 92 -7.94 16.86 -13.68
C THR A 92 -8.11 17.74 -14.92
N GLN A 93 -7.26 17.58 -15.91
CA GLN A 93 -7.41 18.35 -17.14
C GLN A 93 -8.35 17.63 -18.06
N LYS A 94 -9.09 18.38 -18.83
CA LYS A 94 -10.02 17.78 -19.78
C LYS A 94 -9.51 17.88 -21.18
#